data_226e3e1ef03227e4a1e2585859eeabfe
#
_entry.id   226e3e1ef03227e4a1e2585859eeabfe
#
_cell.length_a   1.000
_cell.length_b   1.000
_cell.length_c   1.000
_cell.angle_alpha   90.00
_cell.angle_beta   90.00
_cell.angle_gamma   90.00
#
_symmetry.space_group_name_H-M   'P 1'
#
loop_
_entity.id
_entity.type
_entity.pdbx_description
1 polymer ?
#
loop_
_entity_poly.entity_id
_entity_poly.type
_entity_poly.pdbx_seq_one_letter_code
_entity_poly.pdbx_strand_id
1 'polypeptide(L)'
;MAVNITSRADAEAIIREQVISTIFQDAPKQSTFMSMARKLPNMTSNQTRMRVLDFLPTAYWVDGDTGMKQTTRQAWDNVFIEAAELAVIVPISEAVLDDAEFDIFGEITPRVNEAIGQRVDSAIIFGVNRPRNWQNDIITLARQAGNNVTVGSSPDYYNLLLGEGGVISKVEEDGYMATGALAAMTMRAKLRGIRATDGSLIFKSDMQGSTNYALDGAPMYFPQNGAYDSTIAQLIVGDFKQAVYSIRQDVTVKILDQGVIQDPITKEIVYNLAQQDMVALRIVFRMGWALPNPATRMDEDRVGCPFAYLEPATAVTTQKVTFTVQDNAETPVAISGAIVDVNGSRVKTDASGAAEFNLRAGTYPAKIKKSGYGQVTETVTVADAAVTKDVTLIKQ
;
A
#
# COMPACT_ATOMS: atom_id res chain seq x y z
N MET A 1 -53.88 -0.18 57.89
CA MET A 1 -54.22 0.00 56.45
C MET A 1 -52.89 -0.09 55.68
N ALA A 2 -52.74 -1.11 54.87
CA ALA A 2 -51.58 -1.18 53.98
C ALA A 2 -51.80 -0.15 52.84
N VAL A 3 -50.93 0.81 52.73
CA VAL A 3 -50.94 1.77 51.61
C VAL A 3 -50.42 1.04 50.38
N ASN A 4 -51.37 0.58 49.52
CA ASN A 4 -50.99 0.08 48.21
C ASN A 4 -50.58 1.25 47.31
N ILE A 5 -49.28 1.38 47.14
CA ILE A 5 -48.67 2.33 46.19
C ILE A 5 -48.37 1.54 44.91
N THR A 6 -48.89 2.00 43.75
CA THR A 6 -48.51 1.41 42.45
C THR A 6 -47.00 1.58 42.25
N SER A 7 -46.29 0.51 42.29
CA SER A 7 -44.83 0.50 42.15
C SER A 7 -44.41 0.69 40.68
N ARG A 8 -43.15 1.03 40.46
CA ARG A 8 -42.61 1.14 39.11
C ARG A 8 -42.66 -0.18 38.33
N ALA A 9 -42.59 -1.30 39.06
CA ALA A 9 -42.77 -2.64 38.50
C ALA A 9 -44.20 -2.90 38.01
N ASP A 10 -45.22 -2.34 38.72
CA ASP A 10 -46.63 -2.50 38.32
C ASP A 10 -46.98 -1.61 37.11
N ALA A 11 -46.20 -0.57 36.83
CA ALA A 11 -46.40 0.37 35.74
C ALA A 11 -45.44 0.18 34.57
N GLU A 12 -44.58 -0.87 34.57
CA GLU A 12 -43.53 -1.08 33.59
C GLU A 12 -44.06 -1.14 32.14
N ALA A 13 -45.21 -1.72 31.91
CA ALA A 13 -45.87 -1.79 30.59
C ALA A 13 -46.39 -0.43 30.08
N ILE A 14 -46.47 0.59 30.95
CA ILE A 14 -47.00 1.93 30.59
C ILE A 14 -45.86 2.96 30.50
N ILE A 15 -44.70 2.66 31.12
CA ILE A 15 -43.52 3.53 31.06
C ILE A 15 -42.90 3.39 29.68
N ARG A 16 -43.06 4.42 28.84
CA ARG A 16 -42.38 4.47 27.55
C ARG A 16 -40.86 4.61 27.80
N GLU A 17 -40.09 3.69 27.27
CA GLU A 17 -38.68 3.87 27.11
C GLU A 17 -38.42 4.98 26.12
N GLN A 18 -37.57 5.93 26.49
CA GLN A 18 -37.10 6.97 25.56
C GLN A 18 -36.01 6.35 24.68
N VAL A 19 -36.38 5.97 23.47
CA VAL A 19 -35.40 5.54 22.46
C VAL A 19 -34.72 6.76 21.88
N ILE A 20 -33.40 6.81 21.99
CA ILE A 20 -32.61 7.81 21.30
C ILE A 20 -32.53 7.38 19.83
N SER A 21 -33.16 8.16 18.95
CA SER A 21 -33.18 7.89 17.51
C SER A 21 -31.80 8.07 16.83
N THR A 22 -30.82 8.62 17.54
CA THR A 22 -29.47 8.84 17.02
C THR A 22 -28.61 7.62 17.34
N ILE A 23 -28.07 6.97 16.30
CA ILE A 23 -27.12 5.89 16.46
C ILE A 23 -25.78 6.48 16.95
N PHE A 24 -25.33 6.01 18.13
CA PHE A 24 -24.04 6.43 18.68
C PHE A 24 -22.93 5.58 18.02
N GLN A 25 -22.18 6.21 17.14
CA GLN A 25 -21.07 5.58 16.43
C GLN A 25 -19.95 6.59 16.14
N ASP A 26 -18.73 6.10 15.97
CA ASP A 26 -17.59 6.92 15.55
C ASP A 26 -17.76 7.43 14.12
N ALA A 27 -17.18 8.59 13.84
CA ALA A 27 -17.12 9.11 12.47
C ALA A 27 -16.35 8.15 11.55
N PRO A 28 -16.83 7.88 10.34
CA PRO A 28 -16.18 6.98 9.39
C PRO A 28 -14.78 7.48 9.04
N LYS A 29 -13.80 6.59 9.04
CA LYS A 29 -12.40 6.89 8.77
C LYS A 29 -12.08 6.65 7.29
N GLN A 30 -11.58 7.66 6.62
CA GLN A 30 -11.19 7.59 5.22
C GLN A 30 -9.81 6.92 5.03
N SER A 31 -9.44 6.61 3.77
CA SER A 31 -8.13 6.12 3.42
C SER A 31 -7.05 7.15 3.76
N THR A 32 -6.08 6.73 4.57
CA THR A 32 -4.95 7.59 4.94
C THR A 32 -3.95 7.68 3.80
N PHE A 33 -3.73 6.60 3.06
CA PHE A 33 -2.85 6.60 1.89
C PHE A 33 -3.32 7.59 0.81
N MET A 34 -4.61 7.57 0.46
CA MET A 34 -5.15 8.48 -0.56
C MET A 34 -5.04 9.95 -0.16
N SER A 35 -5.02 10.28 1.13
CA SER A 35 -4.84 11.65 1.61
C SER A 35 -3.41 12.17 1.45
N MET A 36 -2.42 11.28 1.42
CA MET A 36 -0.99 11.62 1.33
C MET A 36 -0.43 11.48 -0.10
N ALA A 37 -0.91 10.49 -0.84
CA ALA A 37 -0.45 10.17 -2.19
C ALA A 37 -0.95 11.20 -3.23
N ARG A 38 -0.22 11.29 -4.35
CA ARG A 38 -0.55 12.21 -5.43
C ARG A 38 -1.68 11.67 -6.29
N LYS A 39 -2.81 12.38 -6.31
CA LYS A 39 -3.92 12.09 -7.22
C LYS A 39 -3.60 12.54 -8.65
N LEU A 40 -3.74 11.65 -9.61
CA LEU A 40 -3.69 11.94 -11.05
C LEU A 40 -5.09 12.25 -11.58
N PRO A 41 -5.21 12.83 -12.81
CA PRO A 41 -6.48 12.95 -13.48
C PRO A 41 -7.21 11.60 -13.55
N ASN A 42 -8.54 11.64 -13.53
CA ASN A 42 -9.37 10.43 -13.58
C ASN A 42 -9.12 9.63 -14.86
N MET A 43 -9.12 8.31 -14.75
CA MET A 43 -8.91 7.40 -15.88
C MET A 43 -10.11 7.41 -16.81
N THR A 44 -9.86 7.49 -18.11
CA THR A 44 -10.89 7.35 -19.16
C THR A 44 -11.02 5.90 -19.66
N SER A 45 -9.99 5.07 -19.46
CA SER A 45 -9.95 3.66 -19.83
C SER A 45 -9.56 2.79 -18.63
N ASN A 46 -9.65 1.48 -18.74
CA ASN A 46 -9.25 0.55 -17.66
C ASN A 46 -7.75 0.57 -17.37
N GLN A 47 -6.94 0.97 -18.34
CA GLN A 47 -5.49 1.08 -18.22
C GLN A 47 -5.05 2.46 -18.69
N THR A 48 -4.20 3.12 -17.91
CA THR A 48 -3.57 4.40 -18.25
C THR A 48 -2.07 4.23 -18.27
N ARG A 49 -1.46 4.68 -19.38
CA ARG A 49 -0.01 4.64 -19.55
C ARG A 49 0.60 5.98 -19.09
N MET A 50 1.57 5.89 -18.20
CA MET A 50 2.38 7.01 -17.76
C MET A 50 3.81 6.83 -18.29
N ARG A 51 4.36 7.87 -18.91
CA ARG A 51 5.76 7.89 -19.36
C ARG A 51 6.64 8.30 -18.18
N VAL A 52 7.67 7.52 -17.95
CA VAL A 52 8.62 7.71 -16.84
C VAL A 52 10.03 7.77 -17.44
N LEU A 53 10.86 8.64 -16.92
CA LEU A 53 12.24 8.78 -17.35
C LEU A 53 13.01 7.51 -16.94
N ASP A 54 13.67 6.88 -17.93
CA ASP A 54 14.42 5.63 -17.75
C ASP A 54 15.94 5.83 -17.85
N PHE A 55 16.37 6.79 -18.67
CA PHE A 55 17.78 7.08 -18.86
C PHE A 55 18.01 8.59 -18.94
N LEU A 56 19.02 9.07 -18.20
CA LEU A 56 19.37 10.47 -18.11
C LEU A 56 20.54 10.82 -19.05
N PRO A 57 20.50 11.98 -19.74
CA PRO A 57 21.63 12.42 -20.55
C PRO A 57 22.81 12.79 -19.66
N THR A 58 24.02 12.45 -20.09
CA THR A 58 25.27 12.79 -19.41
C THR A 58 25.96 13.94 -20.11
N ALA A 59 26.47 14.92 -19.35
CA ALA A 59 27.29 16.01 -19.87
C ALA A 59 28.77 15.66 -19.74
N TYR A 60 29.57 16.09 -20.73
CA TYR A 60 31.01 15.84 -20.76
C TYR A 60 31.75 17.17 -20.88
N TRP A 61 32.87 17.27 -20.19
CA TRP A 61 33.80 18.38 -20.37
C TRP A 61 34.56 18.19 -21.69
N VAL A 62 34.72 19.28 -22.44
CA VAL A 62 35.47 19.29 -23.68
C VAL A 62 36.81 19.95 -23.41
N ASP A 63 37.89 19.28 -23.74
CA ASP A 63 39.25 19.79 -23.53
C ASP A 63 39.74 20.56 -24.76
N GLY A 64 40.10 21.83 -24.54
CA GLY A 64 40.62 22.74 -25.56
C GLY A 64 39.59 23.24 -26.60
N ASP A 65 40.03 24.14 -27.47
CA ASP A 65 39.16 24.81 -28.47
C ASP A 65 38.69 23.88 -29.60
N THR A 66 39.39 22.77 -29.83
CA THR A 66 39.12 21.81 -30.92
C THR A 66 38.61 20.45 -30.41
N GLY A 67 38.33 20.34 -29.11
CA GLY A 67 37.87 19.10 -28.50
C GLY A 67 36.54 18.60 -29.09
N MET A 68 36.41 17.27 -29.31
CA MET A 68 35.24 16.65 -29.87
C MET A 68 34.13 16.55 -28.82
N LYS A 69 32.91 16.98 -29.16
CA LYS A 69 31.70 16.85 -28.31
C LYS A 69 31.18 15.44 -28.39
N GLN A 70 30.93 14.85 -27.23
CA GLN A 70 30.36 13.50 -27.13
C GLN A 70 28.84 13.57 -27.22
N THR A 71 28.25 12.52 -27.79
CA THR A 71 26.77 12.38 -27.87
C THR A 71 26.27 11.60 -26.67
N THR A 72 25.09 11.97 -26.20
CA THR A 72 24.36 11.25 -25.15
C THR A 72 22.91 11.06 -25.58
N ARG A 73 22.21 10.14 -24.93
CA ARG A 73 20.81 9.84 -25.20
C ARG A 73 19.97 10.04 -23.96
N GLN A 74 18.67 10.25 -24.17
CA GLN A 74 17.63 10.19 -23.13
C GLN A 74 16.61 9.12 -23.55
N ALA A 75 16.11 8.34 -22.59
CA ALA A 75 15.12 7.32 -22.83
C ALA A 75 13.95 7.44 -21.83
N TRP A 76 12.79 6.95 -22.24
CA TRP A 76 11.57 6.89 -21.43
C TRP A 76 11.06 5.45 -21.40
N ASP A 77 10.53 5.06 -20.25
CA ASP A 77 9.82 3.81 -20.04
C ASP A 77 8.33 4.08 -19.82
N ASN A 78 7.50 3.07 -19.93
CA ASN A 78 6.08 3.17 -19.68
C ASN A 78 5.70 2.42 -18.40
N VAL A 79 5.11 3.13 -17.45
CA VAL A 79 4.46 2.55 -16.28
C VAL A 79 2.95 2.58 -16.52
N PHE A 80 2.31 1.44 -16.31
CA PHE A 80 0.88 1.30 -16.49
C PHE A 80 0.18 1.33 -15.14
N ILE A 81 -0.90 2.12 -15.07
CA ILE A 81 -1.83 2.14 -13.97
C ILE A 81 -3.07 1.40 -14.44
N GLU A 82 -3.41 0.30 -13.79
CA GLU A 82 -4.56 -0.52 -14.10
C GLU A 82 -5.63 -0.37 -13.04
N ALA A 83 -6.87 -0.12 -13.47
CA ALA A 83 -7.99 0.01 -12.56
C ALA A 83 -8.45 -1.36 -12.06
N ALA A 84 -8.54 -1.50 -10.76
CA ALA A 84 -9.19 -2.62 -10.09
C ALA A 84 -10.53 -2.18 -9.52
N GLU A 85 -11.48 -3.11 -9.43
CA GLU A 85 -12.83 -2.88 -8.93
C GLU A 85 -12.96 -3.39 -7.50
N LEU A 86 -13.48 -2.52 -6.63
CA LEU A 86 -14.00 -2.85 -5.32
C LEU A 86 -15.51 -2.75 -5.37
N ALA A 87 -16.21 -3.80 -4.99
CA ALA A 87 -17.66 -3.83 -4.97
C ALA A 87 -18.20 -4.47 -3.69
N VAL A 88 -19.30 -3.95 -3.21
CA VAL A 88 -20.04 -4.46 -2.07
C VAL A 88 -21.51 -4.51 -2.44
N ILE A 89 -22.19 -5.60 -2.05
CA ILE A 89 -23.65 -5.73 -2.13
C ILE A 89 -24.17 -5.97 -0.72
N VAL A 90 -25.08 -5.13 -0.26
CA VAL A 90 -25.72 -5.24 1.06
C VAL A 90 -27.20 -5.52 0.83
N PRO A 91 -27.69 -6.77 1.01
CA PRO A 91 -29.11 -7.09 0.91
C PRO A 91 -29.84 -6.71 2.20
N ILE A 92 -31.03 -6.14 2.07
CA ILE A 92 -31.90 -5.71 3.17
C ILE A 92 -33.34 -6.11 2.83
N SER A 93 -34.13 -6.57 3.81
CA SER A 93 -35.57 -6.84 3.62
C SER A 93 -36.33 -5.52 3.48
N GLU A 94 -37.32 -5.48 2.57
CA GLU A 94 -38.19 -4.32 2.41
C GLU A 94 -38.97 -4.01 3.68
N ALA A 95 -39.46 -5.05 4.39
CA ALA A 95 -40.16 -4.86 5.66
C ALA A 95 -39.28 -4.12 6.72
N VAL A 96 -37.97 -4.37 6.74
CA VAL A 96 -37.07 -3.65 7.65
C VAL A 96 -36.89 -2.20 7.22
N LEU A 97 -36.91 -1.91 5.93
CA LEU A 97 -36.83 -0.54 5.42
C LEU A 97 -38.09 0.26 5.73
N ASP A 98 -39.26 -0.37 5.61
CA ASP A 98 -40.56 0.26 5.87
C ASP A 98 -40.78 0.51 7.37
N ASP A 99 -40.32 -0.40 8.22
CA ASP A 99 -40.51 -0.32 9.69
C ASP A 99 -39.39 0.49 10.38
N ALA A 100 -38.34 0.88 9.65
CA ALA A 100 -37.21 1.60 10.24
C ALA A 100 -37.55 3.06 10.55
N GLU A 101 -37.18 3.52 11.75
CA GLU A 101 -37.34 4.92 12.20
C GLU A 101 -36.29 5.87 11.58
N PHE A 102 -35.29 5.33 10.87
CA PHE A 102 -34.17 6.09 10.32
C PHE A 102 -33.78 5.58 8.92
N ASP A 103 -33.06 6.42 8.16
CA ASP A 103 -32.54 6.08 6.83
C ASP A 103 -31.39 5.08 6.93
N ILE A 104 -31.70 3.79 6.76
CA ILE A 104 -30.73 2.69 6.79
C ILE A 104 -29.66 2.87 5.69
N PHE A 105 -30.04 3.30 4.48
CA PHE A 105 -29.08 3.49 3.39
C PHE A 105 -28.13 4.65 3.66
N GLY A 106 -28.63 5.72 4.29
CA GLY A 106 -27.82 6.85 4.74
C GLY A 106 -26.76 6.45 5.78
N GLU A 107 -27.09 5.47 6.64
CA GLU A 107 -26.15 4.95 7.64
C GLU A 107 -25.14 3.94 7.08
N ILE A 108 -25.55 3.11 6.13
CA ILE A 108 -24.67 2.08 5.54
C ILE A 108 -23.62 2.69 4.62
N THR A 109 -23.99 3.68 3.82
CA THR A 109 -23.09 4.25 2.79
C THR A 109 -21.76 4.78 3.35
N PRO A 110 -21.71 5.56 4.45
CA PRO A 110 -20.46 6.00 5.05
C PRO A 110 -19.59 4.84 5.56
N ARG A 111 -20.21 3.78 6.10
CA ARG A 111 -19.51 2.61 6.61
C ARG A 111 -18.92 1.75 5.49
N VAL A 112 -19.59 1.65 4.36
CA VAL A 112 -19.02 0.99 3.17
C VAL A 112 -17.87 1.81 2.61
N ASN A 113 -17.96 3.13 2.59
CA ASN A 113 -16.84 3.99 2.18
C ASN A 113 -15.61 3.83 3.09
N GLU A 114 -15.81 3.70 4.39
CA GLU A 114 -14.74 3.36 5.35
C GLU A 114 -14.12 2.00 5.04
N ALA A 115 -14.94 0.97 4.76
CA ALA A 115 -14.48 -0.36 4.40
C ALA A 115 -13.70 -0.37 3.06
N ILE A 116 -14.12 0.43 2.08
CA ILE A 116 -13.39 0.64 0.83
C ILE A 116 -12.02 1.28 1.13
N GLY A 117 -11.97 2.35 1.93
CA GLY A 117 -10.73 3.00 2.35
C GLY A 117 -9.78 2.03 3.07
N GLN A 118 -10.30 1.21 3.97
CA GLN A 118 -9.54 0.16 4.66
C GLN A 118 -8.93 -0.85 3.68
N ARG A 119 -9.71 -1.32 2.70
CA ARG A 119 -9.22 -2.30 1.70
C ARG A 119 -8.17 -1.71 0.79
N VAL A 120 -8.33 -0.45 0.36
CA VAL A 120 -7.34 0.27 -0.44
C VAL A 120 -6.03 0.41 0.32
N ASP A 121 -6.06 0.90 1.56
CA ASP A 121 -4.87 1.07 2.39
C ASP A 121 -4.16 -0.28 2.65
N SER A 122 -4.90 -1.33 3.00
CA SER A 122 -4.34 -2.68 3.24
C SER A 122 -3.69 -3.27 1.99
N ALA A 123 -4.30 -3.07 0.81
CA ALA A 123 -3.79 -3.62 -0.45
C ALA A 123 -2.54 -2.87 -0.93
N ILE A 124 -2.48 -1.55 -0.80
CA ILE A 124 -1.38 -0.72 -1.29
C ILE A 124 -0.19 -0.79 -0.33
N ILE A 125 -0.43 -0.70 0.98
CA ILE A 125 0.65 -0.65 1.98
C ILE A 125 1.20 -2.05 2.27
N PHE A 126 0.32 -3.02 2.53
CA PHE A 126 0.70 -4.36 3.03
C PHE A 126 0.45 -5.50 2.04
N GLY A 127 -0.15 -5.23 0.88
CA GLY A 127 -0.43 -6.24 -0.14
C GLY A 127 -1.56 -7.22 0.21
N VAL A 128 -2.37 -6.93 1.24
CA VAL A 128 -3.46 -7.81 1.68
C VAL A 128 -4.60 -7.79 0.64
N ASN A 129 -4.91 -8.96 0.06
CA ASN A 129 -5.90 -9.12 -1.01
C ASN A 129 -5.69 -8.18 -2.21
N ARG A 130 -4.43 -7.87 -2.51
CA ARG A 130 -4.04 -7.03 -3.62
C ARG A 130 -4.53 -7.61 -4.96
N PRO A 131 -5.11 -6.80 -5.86
CA PRO A 131 -5.41 -7.22 -7.22
C PRO A 131 -4.15 -7.71 -7.95
N ARG A 132 -4.26 -8.78 -8.74
CA ARG A 132 -3.11 -9.41 -9.44
C ARG A 132 -2.43 -8.50 -10.45
N ASN A 133 -3.19 -7.57 -11.02
CA ASN A 133 -2.72 -6.60 -12.01
C ASN A 133 -2.03 -5.36 -11.40
N TRP A 134 -2.06 -5.20 -10.07
CA TRP A 134 -1.34 -4.14 -9.40
C TRP A 134 0.11 -4.54 -9.15
N GLN A 135 1.01 -3.56 -9.12
CA GLN A 135 2.39 -3.75 -8.69
C GLN A 135 2.50 -4.21 -7.23
N ASN A 136 3.70 -4.53 -6.76
CA ASN A 136 3.91 -4.91 -5.37
C ASN A 136 3.53 -3.77 -4.42
N ASP A 137 3.13 -4.15 -3.20
CA ASP A 137 2.84 -3.24 -2.10
C ASP A 137 4.09 -2.48 -1.66
N ILE A 138 3.89 -1.35 -1.00
CA ILE A 138 4.96 -0.45 -0.53
C ILE A 138 5.96 -1.18 0.36
N ILE A 139 5.51 -2.02 1.29
CA ILE A 139 6.39 -2.79 2.20
C ILE A 139 7.26 -3.77 1.41
N THR A 140 6.70 -4.46 0.42
CA THR A 140 7.48 -5.39 -0.41
C THR A 140 8.49 -4.64 -1.27
N LEU A 141 8.12 -3.49 -1.86
CA LEU A 141 9.04 -2.64 -2.63
C LEU A 141 10.19 -2.10 -1.76
N ALA A 142 9.87 -1.56 -0.58
CA ALA A 142 10.87 -1.04 0.35
C ALA A 142 11.81 -2.15 0.87
N ARG A 143 11.29 -3.33 1.19
CA ARG A 143 12.11 -4.49 1.60
C ARG A 143 13.05 -4.93 0.49
N GLN A 144 12.59 -4.93 -0.76
CA GLN A 144 13.39 -5.33 -1.90
C GLN A 144 14.55 -4.34 -2.18
N ALA A 145 14.33 -3.05 -1.95
CA ALA A 145 15.38 -2.04 -2.01
C ALA A 145 16.35 -2.09 -0.80
N GLY A 146 16.06 -2.90 0.23
CA GLY A 146 16.86 -2.95 1.46
C GLY A 146 16.51 -1.86 2.47
N ASN A 147 15.36 -1.21 2.31
CA ASN A 147 14.91 -0.08 3.14
C ASN A 147 14.09 -0.55 4.34
N ASN A 148 14.49 -1.65 4.97
CA ASN A 148 13.91 -2.11 6.21
C ASN A 148 14.88 -1.97 7.37
N VAL A 149 14.40 -1.46 8.49
CA VAL A 149 15.15 -1.38 9.76
C VAL A 149 14.43 -2.23 10.78
N THR A 150 15.11 -3.22 11.35
CA THR A 150 14.51 -4.15 12.31
C THR A 150 14.72 -3.67 13.73
N VAL A 151 13.65 -3.68 14.54
CA VAL A 151 13.71 -3.34 15.97
C VAL A 151 14.43 -4.46 16.73
N GLY A 152 15.54 -4.15 17.37
CA GLY A 152 16.27 -5.09 18.22
C GLY A 152 15.59 -5.34 19.56
N SER A 153 16.20 -6.19 20.40
CA SER A 153 15.70 -6.55 21.74
C SER A 153 15.74 -5.38 22.74
N SER A 154 16.65 -4.43 22.56
CA SER A 154 16.76 -3.19 23.36
C SER A 154 16.79 -1.99 22.42
N PRO A 155 15.61 -1.54 21.91
CA PRO A 155 15.56 -0.57 20.82
C PRO A 155 15.86 0.85 21.30
N ASP A 156 16.81 1.48 20.65
CA ASP A 156 16.97 2.93 20.67
C ASP A 156 16.17 3.53 19.52
N TYR A 157 14.94 3.94 19.80
CA TYR A 157 14.06 4.49 18.78
C TYR A 157 14.57 5.79 18.15
N TYR A 158 15.40 6.57 18.85
CA TYR A 158 15.98 7.77 18.28
C TYR A 158 16.94 7.42 17.13
N ASN A 159 17.89 6.52 17.36
CA ASN A 159 18.83 6.07 16.35
C ASN A 159 18.16 5.23 15.26
N LEU A 160 17.18 4.40 15.58
CA LEU A 160 16.41 3.63 14.58
C LEU A 160 15.62 4.52 13.62
N LEU A 161 15.25 5.72 14.03
CA LEU A 161 14.44 6.64 13.20
C LEU A 161 15.32 7.66 12.48
N LEU A 162 16.21 8.33 13.22
CA LEU A 162 16.98 9.51 12.78
C LEU A 162 18.49 9.28 12.67
N GLY A 163 19.00 8.17 13.23
CA GLY A 163 20.44 7.87 13.20
C GLY A 163 20.89 7.34 11.82
N GLU A 164 22.21 7.21 11.68
CA GLU A 164 22.83 6.57 10.52
C GLU A 164 22.32 5.13 10.37
N GLY A 165 21.87 4.75 9.15
CA GLY A 165 21.20 3.49 8.91
C GLY A 165 19.76 3.39 9.48
N GLY A 166 19.23 4.48 10.03
CA GLY A 166 17.84 4.57 10.45
C GLY A 166 16.84 4.67 9.29
N VAL A 167 15.55 4.66 9.62
CA VAL A 167 14.49 4.61 8.59
C VAL A 167 14.55 5.83 7.65
N ILE A 168 14.83 7.04 8.17
CA ILE A 168 14.95 8.25 7.34
C ILE A 168 16.21 8.16 6.49
N SER A 169 17.35 7.79 7.08
CA SER A 169 18.63 7.64 6.37
C SER A 169 18.50 6.71 5.16
N LYS A 170 17.70 5.63 5.26
CA LYS A 170 17.46 4.71 4.13
C LYS A 170 16.73 5.37 2.97
N VAL A 171 15.77 6.24 3.23
CA VAL A 171 15.07 7.01 2.18
C VAL A 171 16.01 8.02 1.52
N GLU A 172 16.88 8.65 2.32
CA GLU A 172 17.87 9.64 1.85
C GLU A 172 19.00 8.99 1.04
N GLU A 173 19.46 7.78 1.42
CA GLU A 173 20.44 6.98 0.66
C GLU A 173 19.95 6.72 -0.78
N ASP A 174 18.64 6.52 -0.98
CA ASP A 174 18.02 6.35 -2.29
C ASP A 174 17.72 7.69 -3.01
N GLY A 175 18.11 8.82 -2.41
CA GLY A 175 17.97 10.15 -3.00
C GLY A 175 16.59 10.78 -2.87
N TYR A 176 15.76 10.32 -1.93
CA TYR A 176 14.46 10.88 -1.67
C TYR A 176 14.43 11.61 -0.31
N MET A 177 13.52 12.57 -0.17
CA MET A 177 13.25 13.23 1.08
C MET A 177 11.88 12.81 1.62
N ALA A 178 11.81 12.48 2.90
CA ALA A 178 10.56 12.08 3.53
C ALA A 178 9.55 13.26 3.54
N THR A 179 8.38 13.05 2.98
CA THR A 179 7.27 14.02 2.99
C THR A 179 6.18 13.68 4.00
N GLY A 180 6.25 12.49 4.59
CA GLY A 180 5.31 12.05 5.60
C GLY A 180 5.67 10.70 6.20
N ALA A 181 5.01 10.36 7.28
CA ALA A 181 5.15 9.08 7.94
C ALA A 181 3.78 8.48 8.30
N LEU A 182 3.63 7.17 8.11
CA LEU A 182 2.51 6.37 8.61
C LEU A 182 2.99 5.53 9.78
N ALA A 183 2.30 5.59 10.91
CA ALA A 183 2.72 4.89 12.12
C ALA A 183 1.57 4.15 12.80
N ALA A 184 1.87 3.02 13.43
CA ALA A 184 0.96 2.34 14.31
C ALA A 184 0.60 3.24 15.51
N MET A 185 -0.62 3.15 16.04
CA MET A 185 -1.05 3.93 17.21
C MET A 185 -0.15 3.70 18.44
N THR A 186 0.42 2.50 18.59
CA THR A 186 1.37 2.14 19.65
C THR A 186 2.67 2.94 19.57
N MET A 187 3.05 3.41 18.38
CA MET A 187 4.27 4.21 18.18
C MET A 187 4.20 5.55 18.92
N ARG A 188 3.01 6.12 19.11
CA ARG A 188 2.83 7.37 19.88
C ARG A 188 3.39 7.27 21.30
N ALA A 189 3.15 6.15 21.98
CA ALA A 189 3.66 5.92 23.31
C ALA A 189 5.19 5.74 23.32
N LYS A 190 5.73 5.05 22.33
CA LYS A 190 7.17 4.83 22.16
C LYS A 190 7.90 6.16 21.95
N LEU A 191 7.41 7.01 21.04
CA LEU A 191 8.00 8.33 20.76
C LEU A 191 8.00 9.23 22.01
N ARG A 192 6.90 9.29 22.74
CA ARG A 192 6.81 10.07 24.00
C ARG A 192 7.75 9.54 25.10
N GLY A 193 8.12 8.28 25.02
CA GLY A 193 9.04 7.64 25.96
C GLY A 193 10.53 7.89 25.68
N ILE A 194 10.88 8.47 24.52
CA ILE A 194 12.27 8.71 24.16
C ILE A 194 12.87 9.79 25.05
N ARG A 195 13.97 9.46 25.73
CA ARG A 195 14.70 10.37 26.63
C ARG A 195 16.16 10.43 26.25
N ALA A 196 16.75 11.62 26.43
CA ALA A 196 18.19 11.78 26.35
C ALA A 196 18.88 11.14 27.58
N THR A 197 20.20 11.04 27.52
CA THR A 197 21.04 10.46 28.60
C THR A 197 20.90 11.22 29.93
N ASP A 198 20.55 12.50 29.87
CA ASP A 198 20.28 13.38 31.01
C ASP A 198 18.84 13.25 31.55
N GLY A 199 18.02 12.37 30.95
CA GLY A 199 16.62 12.15 31.30
C GLY A 199 15.63 13.14 30.70
N SER A 200 16.09 14.15 29.94
CA SER A 200 15.23 15.09 29.23
C SER A 200 14.44 14.41 28.10
N LEU A 201 13.22 14.91 27.84
CA LEU A 201 12.39 14.40 26.74
C LEU A 201 12.93 14.93 25.41
N ILE A 202 13.30 14.03 24.51
CA ILE A 202 13.71 14.35 23.14
C ILE A 202 12.46 14.70 22.32
N PHE A 203 11.43 13.86 22.41
CA PHE A 203 10.15 14.13 21.76
C PHE A 203 9.30 15.01 22.68
N LYS A 204 9.13 16.28 22.30
CA LYS A 204 8.32 17.22 23.08
C LYS A 204 6.84 16.87 22.99
N SER A 205 6.26 16.43 24.09
CA SER A 205 4.81 16.30 24.24
C SER A 205 4.31 17.37 25.20
N ASP A 206 3.29 18.13 24.79
CA ASP A 206 2.60 19.07 25.64
C ASP A 206 1.48 18.34 26.41
N MET A 207 1.47 18.46 27.72
CA MET A 207 0.40 17.88 28.54
C MET A 207 -0.87 18.76 28.55
N GLN A 208 -0.76 20.04 28.20
CA GLN A 208 -1.87 21.00 28.19
C GLN A 208 -2.36 21.35 26.78
N GLY A 209 -1.59 21.04 25.73
CA GLY A 209 -1.92 21.34 24.36
C GLY A 209 -1.97 20.10 23.45
N SER A 210 -2.28 20.30 22.18
CA SER A 210 -2.22 19.24 21.19
C SER A 210 -0.77 18.95 20.79
N THR A 211 -0.33 17.70 20.95
CA THR A 211 1.00 17.26 20.51
C THR A 211 1.01 17.12 18.99
N ASN A 212 1.86 17.91 18.33
CA ASN A 212 2.11 17.76 16.90
C ASN A 212 3.11 16.62 16.69
N TYR A 213 2.66 15.54 16.07
CA TYR A 213 3.52 14.41 15.72
C TYR A 213 4.15 14.66 14.34
N ALA A 214 5.42 15.04 14.35
CA ALA A 214 6.25 15.19 13.16
C ALA A 214 7.58 14.47 13.38
N LEU A 215 8.15 13.93 12.31
CA LEU A 215 9.44 13.27 12.28
C LEU A 215 10.28 13.96 11.23
N ASP A 216 11.39 14.60 11.65
CA ASP A 216 12.23 15.43 10.77
C ASP A 216 11.44 16.44 9.92
N GLY A 217 10.47 17.12 10.55
CA GLY A 217 9.58 18.08 9.88
C GLY A 217 8.46 17.46 9.04
N ALA A 218 8.51 16.17 8.74
CA ALA A 218 7.45 15.46 8.03
C ALA A 218 6.30 15.08 8.97
N PRO A 219 5.02 15.35 8.61
CA PRO A 219 3.88 15.04 9.46
C PRO A 219 3.70 13.52 9.60
N MET A 220 3.32 13.09 10.81
CA MET A 220 3.01 11.70 11.09
C MET A 220 1.50 11.47 11.12
N TYR A 221 1.04 10.47 10.39
CA TYR A 221 -0.34 10.04 10.32
C TYR A 221 -0.52 8.69 11.02
N PHE A 222 -1.62 8.56 11.75
CA PHE A 222 -1.96 7.35 12.50
C PHE A 222 -3.27 6.79 11.96
N PRO A 223 -3.23 5.81 11.03
CA PRO A 223 -4.43 5.21 10.48
C PRO A 223 -5.31 4.60 11.57
N GLN A 224 -6.61 4.93 11.55
CA GLN A 224 -7.60 4.44 12.50
C GLN A 224 -8.70 3.62 11.83
N ASN A 225 -8.56 3.35 10.53
CA ASN A 225 -9.51 2.56 9.74
C ASN A 225 -9.28 1.03 9.84
N GLY A 226 -8.39 0.58 10.74
CA GLY A 226 -8.06 -0.83 10.92
C GLY A 226 -7.24 -1.47 9.79
N ALA A 227 -6.74 -0.67 8.83
CA ALA A 227 -5.91 -1.17 7.72
C ALA A 227 -4.45 -1.40 8.13
N TYR A 228 -3.98 -0.74 9.18
CA TYR A 228 -2.57 -0.73 9.55
C TYR A 228 -2.17 -1.96 10.37
N ASP A 229 -1.28 -2.77 9.82
CA ASP A 229 -0.76 -3.97 10.49
C ASP A 229 0.58 -3.67 11.19
N SER A 230 0.52 -3.50 12.50
CA SER A 230 1.68 -3.25 13.35
C SER A 230 2.61 -4.46 13.51
N THR A 231 2.18 -5.65 13.12
CA THR A 231 3.01 -6.87 13.14
C THR A 231 3.97 -6.94 11.96
N ILE A 232 3.68 -6.19 10.90
CA ILE A 232 4.50 -6.11 9.69
C ILE A 232 5.40 -4.86 9.74
N ALA A 233 4.83 -3.71 10.08
CA ALA A 233 5.56 -2.46 10.19
C ALA A 233 5.06 -1.63 11.37
N GLN A 234 5.98 -1.06 12.15
CA GLN A 234 5.64 -0.14 13.23
C GLN A 234 5.54 1.31 12.75
N LEU A 235 6.35 1.66 11.76
CA LEU A 235 6.42 2.96 11.12
C LEU A 235 6.82 2.78 9.66
N ILE A 236 6.24 3.59 8.78
CA ILE A 236 6.61 3.70 7.37
C ILE A 236 6.89 5.17 7.11
N VAL A 237 8.05 5.48 6.56
CA VAL A 237 8.46 6.84 6.19
C VAL A 237 8.76 6.88 4.70
N GLY A 238 8.50 7.99 4.05
CA GLY A 238 8.91 8.14 2.66
C GLY A 238 8.34 9.37 1.97
N ASP A 239 8.63 9.46 0.67
CA ASP A 239 8.07 10.49 -0.19
C ASP A 239 6.75 10.01 -0.82
N PHE A 240 5.64 10.28 -0.13
CA PHE A 240 4.30 9.91 -0.60
C PHE A 240 3.88 10.61 -1.89
N LYS A 241 4.55 11.70 -2.29
CA LYS A 241 4.28 12.37 -3.58
C LYS A 241 4.73 11.55 -4.78
N GLN A 242 5.65 10.59 -4.59
CA GLN A 242 6.06 9.64 -5.62
C GLN A 242 5.01 8.55 -5.85
N ALA A 243 4.21 8.23 -4.83
CA ALA A 243 3.09 7.32 -5.00
C ALA A 243 1.92 8.03 -5.68
N VAL A 244 1.47 7.48 -6.81
CA VAL A 244 0.39 8.08 -7.61
C VAL A 244 -0.80 7.15 -7.69
N TYR A 245 -2.00 7.73 -7.65
CA TYR A 245 -3.23 6.99 -7.87
C TYR A 245 -4.17 7.73 -8.80
N SER A 246 -5.03 6.98 -9.46
CA SER A 246 -6.06 7.53 -10.33
C SER A 246 -7.37 6.78 -10.14
N ILE A 247 -8.47 7.52 -10.16
CA ILE A 247 -9.82 6.99 -10.00
C ILE A 247 -10.42 6.79 -11.40
N ARG A 248 -10.87 5.57 -11.69
CA ARG A 248 -11.61 5.27 -12.92
C ARG A 248 -13.09 5.54 -12.78
N GLN A 249 -13.65 5.14 -11.65
CA GLN A 249 -15.06 5.32 -11.30
C GLN A 249 -15.13 5.61 -9.81
N ASP A 250 -15.68 6.76 -9.47
CA ASP A 250 -15.93 7.15 -8.09
C ASP A 250 -17.03 6.28 -7.48
N VAL A 251 -17.19 6.35 -6.18
CA VAL A 251 -18.18 5.56 -5.45
C VAL A 251 -19.56 5.74 -6.10
N THR A 252 -20.06 4.65 -6.67
CA THR A 252 -21.36 4.63 -7.35
C THR A 252 -22.30 3.72 -6.57
N VAL A 253 -23.39 4.29 -6.12
CA VAL A 253 -24.45 3.61 -5.37
C VAL A 253 -25.59 3.27 -6.30
N LYS A 254 -26.04 2.01 -6.31
CA LYS A 254 -27.21 1.58 -7.06
C LYS A 254 -28.08 0.67 -6.20
N ILE A 255 -29.33 1.00 -6.10
CA ILE A 255 -30.37 0.17 -5.46
C ILE A 255 -30.83 -0.87 -6.48
N LEU A 256 -30.85 -2.12 -6.08
CA LEU A 256 -31.33 -3.26 -6.86
C LEU A 256 -32.57 -3.81 -6.16
N ASP A 257 -33.70 -3.76 -6.84
CA ASP A 257 -35.01 -4.29 -6.42
C ASP A 257 -35.29 -5.66 -7.05
N GLN A 258 -34.54 -6.03 -8.07
CA GLN A 258 -34.69 -7.26 -8.81
C GLN A 258 -33.33 -7.93 -9.04
N GLY A 259 -33.30 -9.25 -8.96
CA GLY A 259 -32.10 -10.03 -9.23
C GLY A 259 -31.90 -11.17 -8.25
N VAL A 260 -30.84 -11.92 -8.51
CA VAL A 260 -30.41 -13.06 -7.70
C VAL A 260 -29.00 -12.82 -7.22
N ILE A 261 -28.77 -13.01 -5.92
CA ILE A 261 -27.43 -12.96 -5.32
C ILE A 261 -26.96 -14.40 -5.10
N GLN A 262 -25.81 -14.73 -5.70
CA GLN A 262 -25.19 -16.05 -5.60
C GLN A 262 -23.94 -15.99 -4.73
N ASP A 263 -23.62 -17.08 -4.06
CA ASP A 263 -22.34 -17.26 -3.40
C ASP A 263 -21.22 -17.27 -4.45
N PRO A 264 -20.13 -16.48 -4.27
CA PRO A 264 -19.05 -16.38 -5.26
C PRO A 264 -18.25 -17.69 -5.44
N ILE A 265 -18.27 -18.59 -4.46
CA ILE A 265 -17.53 -19.85 -4.46
C ILE A 265 -18.40 -21.02 -4.94
N THR A 266 -19.52 -21.26 -4.26
CA THR A 266 -20.41 -22.40 -4.54
C THR A 266 -21.32 -22.16 -5.73
N LYS A 267 -21.55 -20.90 -6.13
CA LYS A 267 -22.48 -20.47 -7.19
C LYS A 267 -23.95 -20.79 -6.87
N GLU A 268 -24.24 -21.18 -5.64
CA GLU A 268 -25.61 -21.38 -5.19
C GLU A 268 -26.32 -20.05 -4.98
N ILE A 269 -27.63 -20.05 -5.21
CA ILE A 269 -28.46 -18.86 -4.98
C ILE A 269 -28.64 -18.67 -3.48
N VAL A 270 -28.13 -17.57 -2.94
CA VAL A 270 -28.28 -17.21 -1.52
C VAL A 270 -29.53 -16.38 -1.31
N TYR A 271 -29.77 -15.39 -2.18
CA TYR A 271 -30.94 -14.53 -2.11
C TYR A 271 -31.56 -14.35 -3.50
N ASN A 272 -32.88 -14.41 -3.57
CA ASN A 272 -33.68 -14.01 -4.72
C ASN A 272 -34.50 -12.78 -4.30
N LEU A 273 -34.06 -11.59 -4.71
CA LEU A 273 -34.60 -10.33 -4.23
C LEU A 273 -36.10 -10.23 -4.46
N ALA A 274 -36.58 -10.58 -5.66
CA ALA A 274 -37.99 -10.48 -6.00
C ALA A 274 -38.89 -11.50 -5.31
N GLN A 275 -38.36 -12.68 -4.91
CA GLN A 275 -39.18 -13.72 -4.23
C GLN A 275 -39.17 -13.60 -2.71
N GLN A 276 -38.18 -12.87 -2.18
CA GLN A 276 -37.96 -12.74 -0.74
C GLN A 276 -38.28 -11.33 -0.23
N ASP A 277 -38.85 -10.47 -1.07
CA ASP A 277 -39.17 -9.07 -0.78
C ASP A 277 -37.95 -8.35 -0.18
N MET A 278 -36.83 -8.37 -0.96
CA MET A 278 -35.53 -7.80 -0.55
C MET A 278 -35.03 -6.76 -1.56
N VAL A 279 -34.38 -5.75 -1.04
CA VAL A 279 -33.64 -4.74 -1.80
C VAL A 279 -32.17 -4.89 -1.50
N ALA A 280 -31.31 -4.72 -2.48
CA ALA A 280 -29.87 -4.75 -2.29
C ALA A 280 -29.22 -3.41 -2.69
N LEU A 281 -28.37 -2.89 -1.80
CA LEU A 281 -27.52 -1.74 -2.08
C LEU A 281 -26.21 -2.22 -2.69
N ARG A 282 -25.97 -1.89 -3.97
CA ARG A 282 -24.70 -2.17 -4.65
C ARG A 282 -23.85 -0.92 -4.72
N ILE A 283 -22.66 -0.98 -4.14
CA ILE A 283 -21.65 0.08 -4.17
C ILE A 283 -20.45 -0.43 -4.93
N VAL A 284 -19.99 0.36 -5.90
CA VAL A 284 -18.83 0.05 -6.75
C VAL A 284 -17.88 1.22 -6.78
N PHE A 285 -16.59 0.93 -6.62
CA PHE A 285 -15.48 1.88 -6.71
C PHE A 285 -14.37 1.28 -7.56
N ARG A 286 -13.78 2.06 -8.48
CA ARG A 286 -12.67 1.60 -9.34
C ARG A 286 -11.52 2.57 -9.27
N MET A 287 -10.35 2.07 -8.92
CA MET A 287 -9.12 2.86 -8.89
C MET A 287 -7.91 2.03 -9.32
N GLY A 288 -6.84 2.74 -9.68
CA GLY A 288 -5.52 2.17 -9.89
C GLY A 288 -4.45 2.99 -9.19
N TRP A 289 -3.32 2.37 -8.85
CA TRP A 289 -2.18 3.06 -8.27
C TRP A 289 -0.89 2.56 -8.91
N ALA A 290 0.17 3.37 -8.78
CA ALA A 290 1.52 2.98 -9.18
C ALA A 290 2.57 3.78 -8.40
N LEU A 291 3.77 3.20 -8.30
CA LEU A 291 4.99 3.86 -7.87
C LEU A 291 5.91 3.95 -9.09
N PRO A 292 5.95 5.11 -9.80
CA PRO A 292 6.64 5.22 -11.08
C PRO A 292 8.15 5.05 -10.97
N ASN A 293 8.75 5.48 -9.87
CA ASN A 293 10.19 5.45 -9.59
C ASN A 293 11.03 5.90 -10.81
N PRO A 294 11.04 7.20 -11.17
CA PRO A 294 11.79 7.72 -12.30
C PRO A 294 13.30 7.64 -12.04
N ALA A 295 14.10 7.50 -13.11
CA ALA A 295 15.54 7.61 -13.01
C ALA A 295 15.93 9.02 -12.51
N THR A 296 16.76 9.06 -11.48
CA THR A 296 17.34 10.29 -10.90
C THR A 296 18.86 10.28 -11.04
N ARG A 297 19.53 11.40 -10.76
CA ARG A 297 20.99 11.44 -10.77
C ARG A 297 21.63 10.63 -9.62
N MET A 298 20.88 10.36 -8.58
CA MET A 298 21.35 9.54 -7.46
C MET A 298 21.03 8.05 -7.67
N ASP A 299 19.95 7.75 -8.39
CA ASP A 299 19.54 6.39 -8.75
C ASP A 299 19.19 6.34 -10.26
N GLU A 300 20.22 6.17 -11.10
CA GLU A 300 20.06 6.09 -12.55
C GLU A 300 19.43 4.75 -12.99
N ASP A 301 19.58 3.71 -12.18
CA ASP A 301 19.09 2.35 -12.47
C ASP A 301 17.68 2.08 -11.94
N ARG A 302 17.11 3.02 -11.18
CA ARG A 302 15.76 2.92 -10.62
C ARG A 302 15.59 1.72 -9.68
N VAL A 303 16.60 1.38 -8.91
CA VAL A 303 16.60 0.27 -7.94
C VAL A 303 16.11 0.73 -6.57
N GLY A 304 16.36 1.98 -6.19
CA GLY A 304 15.95 2.58 -4.93
C GLY A 304 14.42 2.65 -4.77
N CYS A 305 13.98 2.83 -3.54
CA CYS A 305 12.56 2.97 -3.20
C CYS A 305 12.34 4.24 -2.36
N PRO A 306 11.35 5.09 -2.68
CA PRO A 306 11.07 6.29 -1.92
C PRO A 306 10.46 6.04 -0.54
N PHE A 307 10.38 4.78 -0.11
CA PHE A 307 9.83 4.38 1.19
C PHE A 307 10.82 3.51 1.96
N ALA A 308 10.82 3.69 3.28
CA ALA A 308 11.48 2.80 4.23
C ALA A 308 10.54 2.52 5.40
N TYR A 309 10.75 1.41 6.12
CA TYR A 309 9.89 1.05 7.22
C TYR A 309 10.65 0.43 8.39
N LEU A 310 10.07 0.61 9.58
CA LEU A 310 10.54 0.02 10.82
C LEU A 310 9.83 -1.32 11.05
N GLU A 311 10.57 -2.41 10.93
CA GLU A 311 10.08 -3.76 11.10
C GLU A 311 10.12 -4.15 12.60
N PRO A 312 9.05 -4.78 13.16
CA PRO A 312 9.10 -5.30 14.54
C PRO A 312 10.12 -6.44 14.65
N ALA A 313 10.52 -6.75 15.88
CA ALA A 313 11.51 -7.83 16.17
C ALA A 313 11.05 -9.22 15.68
N THR A 314 9.76 -9.42 15.48
CA THR A 314 9.19 -10.64 14.90
C THR A 314 9.10 -10.47 13.40
N ALA A 315 10.04 -11.05 12.65
CA ALA A 315 10.10 -10.91 11.19
C ALA A 315 8.91 -11.58 10.49
N VAL A 316 8.42 -10.93 9.44
CA VAL A 316 7.45 -11.54 8.51
C VAL A 316 8.15 -12.65 7.72
N THR A 317 7.54 -13.82 7.61
CA THR A 317 8.07 -14.93 6.83
C THR A 317 8.07 -14.57 5.34
N THR A 318 9.25 -14.41 4.78
CA THR A 318 9.48 -14.27 3.35
C THR A 318 10.36 -15.40 2.84
N GLN A 319 10.20 -15.77 1.59
CA GLN A 319 11.02 -16.81 0.94
C GLN A 319 11.99 -16.14 -0.03
N LYS A 320 13.20 -16.67 -0.06
CA LYS A 320 14.22 -16.23 -0.99
C LYS A 320 13.90 -16.70 -2.41
N VAL A 321 13.88 -15.79 -3.35
CA VAL A 321 13.73 -16.07 -4.78
C VAL A 321 14.98 -15.59 -5.50
N THR A 322 15.67 -16.51 -6.19
CA THR A 322 16.89 -16.20 -6.93
C THR A 322 16.61 -16.36 -8.43
N PHE A 323 16.84 -15.32 -9.21
CA PHE A 323 16.87 -15.39 -10.65
C PHE A 323 18.31 -15.54 -11.11
N THR A 324 18.61 -16.56 -11.90
CA THR A 324 19.92 -16.76 -12.55
C THR A 324 19.77 -16.38 -14.01
N VAL A 325 20.44 -15.31 -14.43
CA VAL A 325 20.35 -14.76 -15.78
C VAL A 325 21.60 -15.12 -16.58
N GLN A 326 21.40 -15.75 -17.70
CA GLN A 326 22.49 -16.20 -18.60
C GLN A 326 22.14 -15.90 -20.07
N ASP A 327 23.15 -15.93 -20.94
CA ASP A 327 22.95 -15.77 -22.37
C ASP A 327 22.55 -17.09 -23.05
N ASN A 328 22.23 -17.02 -24.34
CA ASN A 328 21.83 -18.15 -25.17
C ASN A 328 22.99 -18.77 -25.93
N ALA A 329 24.25 -18.64 -25.47
CA ALA A 329 25.39 -19.26 -26.10
C ALA A 329 25.41 -20.81 -25.90
N GLU A 330 26.15 -21.54 -26.73
CA GLU A 330 26.29 -23.00 -26.56
C GLU A 330 26.83 -23.39 -25.17
N THR A 331 27.69 -22.54 -24.59
CA THR A 331 28.07 -22.56 -23.18
C THR A 331 27.50 -21.31 -22.53
N PRO A 332 26.38 -21.41 -21.77
CA PRO A 332 25.73 -20.25 -21.20
C PRO A 332 26.66 -19.46 -20.28
N VAL A 333 26.76 -18.17 -20.52
CA VAL A 333 27.57 -17.24 -19.71
C VAL A 333 26.63 -16.40 -18.84
N ALA A 334 26.97 -16.26 -17.57
CA ALA A 334 26.23 -15.44 -16.64
C ALA A 334 26.23 -13.96 -17.05
N ILE A 335 25.06 -13.31 -17.03
CA ILE A 335 24.92 -11.89 -17.39
C ILE A 335 24.91 -11.06 -16.14
N SER A 336 25.99 -10.33 -15.88
CA SER A 336 26.07 -9.34 -14.80
C SER A 336 25.40 -8.03 -15.19
N GLY A 337 24.76 -7.37 -14.21
CA GLY A 337 24.12 -6.06 -14.38
C GLY A 337 22.86 -6.09 -15.25
N ALA A 338 22.21 -7.26 -15.44
CA ALA A 338 20.86 -7.32 -15.96
C ALA A 338 19.87 -6.85 -14.88
N ILE A 339 18.84 -6.10 -15.28
CA ILE A 339 17.81 -5.63 -14.36
C ILE A 339 16.67 -6.65 -14.36
N VAL A 340 16.43 -7.24 -13.22
CA VAL A 340 15.26 -8.10 -12.94
C VAL A 340 14.23 -7.25 -12.22
N ASP A 341 13.05 -7.09 -12.81
CA ASP A 341 11.91 -6.36 -12.24
C ASP A 341 10.83 -7.37 -11.89
N VAL A 342 10.61 -7.59 -10.62
CA VAL A 342 9.54 -8.46 -10.12
C VAL A 342 8.40 -7.60 -9.63
N ASN A 343 7.43 -7.37 -10.52
CA ASN A 343 6.21 -6.62 -10.26
C ASN A 343 6.48 -5.22 -9.62
N GLY A 344 7.50 -4.51 -10.11
CA GLY A 344 7.89 -3.18 -9.66
C GLY A 344 9.11 -3.13 -8.75
N SER A 345 9.50 -4.24 -8.11
CA SER A 345 10.77 -4.36 -7.38
C SER A 345 11.91 -4.67 -8.35
N ARG A 346 13.01 -3.91 -8.29
CA ARG A 346 14.12 -4.03 -9.24
C ARG A 346 15.42 -4.38 -8.53
N VAL A 347 16.12 -5.38 -9.05
CA VAL A 347 17.44 -5.80 -8.60
C VAL A 347 18.33 -6.01 -9.81
N LYS A 348 19.62 -5.63 -9.71
CA LYS A 348 20.63 -5.95 -10.70
C LYS A 348 21.25 -7.31 -10.43
N THR A 349 21.51 -8.07 -11.48
CA THR A 349 22.29 -9.30 -11.35
C THR A 349 23.74 -9.00 -11.00
N ASP A 350 24.29 -9.81 -10.12
CA ASP A 350 25.70 -9.78 -9.71
C ASP A 350 26.65 -10.37 -10.79
N ALA A 351 27.91 -10.57 -10.43
CA ALA A 351 28.92 -11.17 -11.33
C ALA A 351 28.60 -12.63 -11.73
N SER A 352 27.82 -13.34 -10.93
CA SER A 352 27.36 -14.72 -11.21
C SER A 352 26.05 -14.76 -12.01
N GLY A 353 25.48 -13.59 -12.36
CA GLY A 353 24.20 -13.47 -13.03
C GLY A 353 23.00 -13.65 -12.09
N ALA A 354 23.20 -13.64 -10.78
CA ALA A 354 22.15 -13.85 -9.81
C ALA A 354 21.52 -12.52 -9.35
N ALA A 355 20.18 -12.52 -9.23
CA ALA A 355 19.41 -11.46 -8.59
C ALA A 355 18.48 -12.07 -7.52
N GLU A 356 18.57 -11.58 -6.30
CA GLU A 356 17.89 -12.14 -5.14
C GLU A 356 16.74 -11.26 -4.69
N PHE A 357 15.61 -11.88 -4.37
CA PHE A 357 14.39 -11.25 -3.88
C PHE A 357 13.90 -11.96 -2.64
N ASN A 358 13.34 -11.20 -1.69
CA ASN A 358 12.63 -11.76 -0.53
C ASN A 358 11.13 -11.46 -0.67
N LEU A 359 10.37 -12.46 -1.10
CA LEU A 359 8.96 -12.33 -1.41
C LEU A 359 8.09 -13.18 -0.46
N ARG A 360 6.88 -12.74 -0.20
CA ARG A 360 5.86 -13.54 0.46
C ARG A 360 5.35 -14.62 -0.47
N ALA A 361 4.63 -15.60 0.06
CA ALA A 361 3.92 -16.58 -0.77
C ALA A 361 2.96 -15.86 -1.75
N GLY A 362 3.01 -16.23 -3.02
CA GLY A 362 2.23 -15.60 -4.10
C GLY A 362 2.81 -15.86 -5.48
N THR A 363 2.15 -15.32 -6.51
CA THR A 363 2.59 -15.43 -7.91
C THR A 363 2.93 -14.05 -8.45
N TYR A 364 4.13 -13.89 -8.98
CA TYR A 364 4.70 -12.62 -9.37
C TYR A 364 5.16 -12.63 -10.83
N PRO A 365 4.77 -11.66 -11.67
CA PRO A 365 5.37 -11.45 -12.98
C PRO A 365 6.76 -10.83 -12.81
N ALA A 366 7.73 -11.34 -13.55
CA ALA A 366 9.11 -10.86 -13.59
C ALA A 366 9.48 -10.43 -15.00
N LYS A 367 10.07 -9.24 -15.15
CA LYS A 367 10.61 -8.72 -16.41
C LYS A 367 12.12 -8.60 -16.29
N ILE A 368 12.85 -9.21 -17.23
CA ILE A 368 14.30 -9.22 -17.22
C ILE A 368 14.80 -8.48 -18.45
N LYS A 369 15.63 -7.46 -18.26
CA LYS A 369 16.20 -6.66 -19.34
C LYS A 369 17.70 -6.39 -19.16
N LYS A 370 18.42 -6.32 -20.27
CA LYS A 370 19.82 -5.90 -20.34
C LYS A 370 20.07 -5.21 -21.68
N SER A 371 20.86 -4.15 -21.70
CA SER A 371 21.26 -3.47 -22.93
C SER A 371 22.00 -4.44 -23.85
N GLY A 372 21.58 -4.54 -25.13
CA GLY A 372 22.12 -5.50 -26.10
C GLY A 372 21.50 -6.89 -26.06
N TYR A 373 20.44 -7.09 -25.28
CA TYR A 373 19.68 -8.32 -25.18
C TYR A 373 18.18 -8.08 -25.31
N GLY A 374 17.45 -9.10 -25.78
CA GLY A 374 16.00 -9.09 -25.80
C GLY A 374 15.42 -9.14 -24.39
N GLN A 375 14.33 -8.40 -24.16
CA GLN A 375 13.60 -8.47 -22.90
C GLN A 375 12.84 -9.80 -22.78
N VAL A 376 12.90 -10.43 -21.60
CA VAL A 376 12.15 -11.65 -21.28
C VAL A 376 11.16 -11.35 -20.16
N THR A 377 9.96 -11.94 -20.23
CA THR A 377 8.96 -11.88 -19.17
C THR A 377 8.63 -13.28 -18.70
N GLU A 378 8.78 -13.51 -17.40
CA GLU A 378 8.56 -14.80 -16.74
C GLU A 378 7.58 -14.62 -15.56
N THR A 379 7.04 -15.74 -15.09
CA THR A 379 6.22 -15.76 -13.88
C THR A 379 6.87 -16.66 -12.84
N VAL A 380 6.99 -16.18 -11.62
CA VAL A 380 7.49 -16.97 -10.47
C VAL A 380 6.39 -17.14 -9.43
N THR A 381 6.18 -18.37 -8.98
CA THR A 381 5.27 -18.70 -7.87
C THR A 381 6.10 -19.05 -6.65
N VAL A 382 5.87 -18.32 -5.57
CA VAL A 382 6.52 -18.48 -4.27
C VAL A 382 5.54 -19.18 -3.34
N ALA A 383 5.94 -20.31 -2.81
CA ALA A 383 5.24 -21.04 -1.76
C ALA A 383 6.04 -20.92 -0.43
N ASP A 384 6.08 -21.98 0.37
CA ASP A 384 6.75 -21.98 1.68
C ASP A 384 8.25 -22.36 1.62
N ALA A 385 8.86 -22.32 0.44
CA ALA A 385 10.27 -22.65 0.22
C ALA A 385 10.95 -21.65 -0.71
N ALA A 386 12.28 -21.58 -0.63
CA ALA A 386 13.10 -20.79 -1.54
C ALA A 386 12.95 -21.29 -2.98
N VAL A 387 12.91 -20.37 -3.94
CA VAL A 387 12.71 -20.66 -5.38
C VAL A 387 13.90 -20.13 -6.17
N THR A 388 14.42 -20.97 -7.08
CA THR A 388 15.41 -20.52 -8.08
C THR A 388 14.77 -20.58 -9.47
N LYS A 389 14.94 -19.52 -10.27
CA LYS A 389 14.43 -19.41 -11.61
C LYS A 389 15.55 -19.05 -12.59
N ASP A 390 15.86 -19.95 -13.50
CA ASP A 390 16.84 -19.70 -14.55
C ASP A 390 16.18 -18.98 -15.73
N VAL A 391 16.82 -17.95 -16.24
CA VAL A 391 16.35 -17.11 -17.34
C VAL A 391 17.45 -16.92 -18.36
N THR A 392 17.12 -17.18 -19.64
CA THR A 392 18.04 -17.01 -20.76
C THR A 392 17.67 -15.77 -21.56
N LEU A 393 18.59 -14.83 -21.73
CA LEU A 393 18.44 -13.66 -22.59
C LEU A 393 19.08 -13.91 -23.96
N ILE A 394 18.37 -13.52 -25.01
CA ILE A 394 18.85 -13.63 -26.39
C ILE A 394 19.59 -12.32 -26.74
N LYS A 395 20.83 -12.43 -27.17
CA LYS A 395 21.63 -11.28 -27.62
C LYS A 395 21.04 -10.74 -28.93
N GLN A 396 20.86 -9.42 -28.99
CA GLN A 396 20.34 -8.68 -30.15
C GLN A 396 21.46 -7.99 -30.93
#